data_ed72f17f233c9a846aae0d37971cdd0c
#
_entry.id   ed72f17f233c9a846aae0d37971cdd0c
#
_cell.length_a   1.000
_cell.length_b   1.000
_cell.length_c   1.000
_cell.angle_alpha   90.00
_cell.angle_beta   90.00
_cell.angle_gamma   90.00
#
_symmetry.space_group_name_H-M   'P 1'
#
loop_
_entity.id
_entity.type
_entity.pdbx_description
1 polymer ?
#
loop_
_entity_poly.entity_id
_entity_poly.type
_entity_poly.pdbx_seq_one_letter_code
_entity_poly.pdbx_strand_id
1 'polypeptide(L)'
;MTARTDVEAVELANTAFYETLERGDFDELSELWLSATDAGDTSISCVHPGWPVLSGRGEVLRSYALIMANTEYIQFFLTDVKVVVLTDTALVTCTENILSGGPAQESGELGPLVGQLVVATNVFRRTSEGWKLWSHHGSPVLAETGDDEGSEG
;
A
#
# COMPACT_ATOMS: atom_id res chain seq x y z
N MET A 1 21.25 -9.27 23.04
CA MET A 1 20.35 -8.61 22.12
C MET A 1 19.54 -9.63 21.35
N THR A 2 18.26 -9.40 21.23
CA THR A 2 17.37 -10.32 20.54
C THR A 2 17.16 -9.85 19.10
N ALA A 3 17.33 -10.75 18.15
CA ALA A 3 17.06 -10.42 16.77
C ALA A 3 15.57 -10.23 16.58
N ARG A 4 15.20 -9.29 15.69
CA ARG A 4 13.82 -9.08 15.33
C ARG A 4 13.32 -10.30 14.58
N THR A 5 12.10 -10.73 14.87
CA THR A 5 11.51 -11.83 14.12
C THR A 5 11.17 -11.37 12.71
N ASP A 6 11.05 -12.33 11.80
CA ASP A 6 10.66 -12.01 10.42
C ASP A 6 9.27 -11.37 10.38
N VAL A 7 8.34 -11.88 11.21
CA VAL A 7 7.00 -11.30 11.25
C VAL A 7 7.07 -9.83 11.65
N GLU A 8 7.85 -9.51 12.68
CA GLU A 8 8.00 -8.12 13.13
C GLU A 8 8.64 -7.26 12.04
N ALA A 9 9.65 -7.81 11.34
CA ALA A 9 10.31 -7.05 10.28
C ALA A 9 9.35 -6.76 9.13
N VAL A 10 8.52 -7.73 8.77
CA VAL A 10 7.52 -7.54 7.71
C VAL A 10 6.46 -6.54 8.13
N GLU A 11 6.02 -6.62 9.40
CA GLU A 11 5.05 -5.65 9.90
C GLU A 11 5.59 -4.22 9.81
N LEU A 12 6.88 -4.05 10.16
CA LEU A 12 7.50 -2.73 10.07
C LEU A 12 7.62 -2.26 8.63
N ALA A 13 7.96 -3.18 7.72
CA ALA A 13 8.04 -2.83 6.29
C ALA A 13 6.67 -2.41 5.76
N ASN A 14 5.63 -3.12 6.18
CA ASN A 14 4.26 -2.80 5.75
C ASN A 14 3.85 -1.42 6.27
N THR A 15 4.12 -1.15 7.55
CA THR A 15 3.80 0.15 8.13
C THR A 15 4.57 1.26 7.42
N ALA A 16 5.86 1.04 7.16
CA ALA A 16 6.69 2.03 6.50
C ALA A 16 6.15 2.40 5.12
N PHE A 17 5.64 1.42 4.39
CA PHE A 17 5.05 1.67 3.08
C PHE A 17 3.91 2.71 3.19
N TYR A 18 2.99 2.51 4.12
CA TYR A 18 1.88 3.46 4.27
C TYR A 18 2.35 4.80 4.80
N GLU A 19 3.36 4.81 5.67
CA GLU A 19 3.88 6.08 6.20
C GLU A 19 4.53 6.92 5.12
N THR A 20 5.19 6.30 4.13
CA THR A 20 5.76 7.10 3.03
C THR A 20 4.68 7.75 2.20
N LEU A 21 3.55 7.06 2.04
CA LEU A 21 2.42 7.65 1.33
C LEU A 21 1.82 8.82 2.10
N GLU A 22 1.73 8.69 3.42
CA GLU A 22 1.19 9.78 4.25
C GLU A 22 2.08 11.00 4.21
N ARG A 23 3.41 10.80 4.15
CA ARG A 23 4.36 11.92 4.11
C ARG A 23 4.57 12.45 2.70
N GLY A 24 4.13 11.72 1.68
CA GLY A 24 4.42 12.09 0.31
C GLY A 24 5.90 11.96 -0.02
N ASP A 25 6.58 11.01 0.61
CA ASP A 25 8.03 10.83 0.46
C ASP A 25 8.30 9.82 -0.67
N PHE A 26 8.39 10.34 -1.89
CA PHE A 26 8.53 9.50 -3.07
C PHE A 26 9.86 8.75 -3.08
N ASP A 27 10.95 9.41 -2.66
CA ASP A 27 12.25 8.76 -2.68
C ASP A 27 12.29 7.56 -1.74
N GLU A 28 11.76 7.72 -0.54
CA GLU A 28 11.70 6.61 0.40
C GLU A 28 10.77 5.52 -0.11
N LEU A 29 9.64 5.89 -0.69
CA LEU A 29 8.72 4.92 -1.26
C LEU A 29 9.41 4.08 -2.33
N SER A 30 10.18 4.72 -3.20
CA SER A 30 10.83 3.98 -4.28
C SER A 30 11.84 2.98 -3.74
N GLU A 31 12.43 3.24 -2.59
CA GLU A 31 13.37 2.31 -1.98
C GLU A 31 12.69 1.15 -1.27
N LEU A 32 11.44 1.30 -0.92
CA LEU A 32 10.69 0.22 -0.28
C LEU A 32 10.20 -0.82 -1.30
N TRP A 33 10.13 -0.45 -2.57
CA TRP A 33 9.77 -1.38 -3.63
C TRP A 33 10.98 -2.15 -4.09
N LEU A 34 10.78 -3.42 -4.42
CA LEU A 34 11.83 -4.31 -4.87
C LEU A 34 12.54 -3.70 -6.09
N SER A 35 13.86 -3.71 -6.06
CA SER A 35 14.63 -3.17 -7.19
C SER A 35 14.59 -4.12 -8.37
N ALA A 36 14.92 -3.59 -9.55
CA ALA A 36 14.96 -4.43 -10.75
C ALA A 36 16.00 -5.53 -10.61
N THR A 37 17.12 -5.23 -9.95
CA THR A 37 18.16 -6.23 -9.73
C THR A 37 17.66 -7.36 -8.84
N ASP A 38 17.00 -7.01 -7.73
CA ASP A 38 16.51 -8.00 -6.78
C ASP A 38 15.31 -8.76 -7.32
N ALA A 39 14.55 -8.16 -8.21
CA ALA A 39 13.40 -8.83 -8.82
C ALA A 39 13.85 -9.91 -9.80
N GLY A 40 15.05 -9.79 -10.35
CA GLY A 40 15.57 -10.78 -11.29
C GLY A 40 14.74 -10.83 -12.55
N ASP A 41 14.26 -12.04 -12.88
CA ASP A 41 13.45 -12.24 -14.08
C ASP A 41 12.00 -11.85 -13.87
N THR A 42 11.61 -11.49 -12.64
CA THR A 42 10.23 -11.12 -12.35
C THR A 42 10.10 -9.60 -12.33
N SER A 43 8.88 -9.15 -12.24
CA SER A 43 8.59 -7.72 -12.23
C SER A 43 7.69 -7.42 -11.04
N ILE A 44 7.85 -6.24 -10.45
CA ILE A 44 6.91 -5.82 -9.42
C ILE A 44 5.59 -5.48 -10.09
N SER A 45 4.52 -5.56 -9.32
CA SER A 45 3.20 -5.22 -9.82
C SER A 45 2.41 -4.46 -8.78
N CYS A 46 1.46 -3.68 -9.24
CA CYS A 46 0.65 -2.87 -8.35
C CYS A 46 -0.74 -2.69 -8.95
N VAL A 47 -1.75 -2.80 -8.11
CA VAL A 47 -3.12 -2.51 -8.51
C VAL A 47 -3.67 -1.53 -7.48
N HIS A 48 -3.89 -0.29 -7.88
CA HIS A 48 -4.57 0.68 -7.03
C HIS A 48 -6.07 0.40 -7.08
N PRO A 49 -6.81 0.78 -6.03
CA PRO A 49 -8.25 0.52 -6.04
C PRO A 49 -8.92 1.11 -7.28
N GLY A 50 -9.53 0.24 -8.07
CA GLY A 50 -10.20 0.65 -9.29
C GLY A 50 -9.32 0.80 -10.50
N TRP A 51 -8.01 0.58 -10.38
CA TRP A 51 -7.07 0.72 -11.50
C TRP A 51 -6.81 -0.62 -12.16
N PRO A 52 -6.33 -0.62 -13.41
CA PRO A 52 -5.80 -1.83 -14.02
C PRO A 52 -4.46 -2.20 -13.41
N VAL A 53 -3.98 -3.39 -13.74
CA VAL A 53 -2.69 -3.87 -13.23
C VAL A 53 -1.57 -3.06 -13.85
N LEU A 54 -0.67 -2.59 -12.99
CA LEU A 54 0.56 -1.92 -13.42
C LEU A 54 1.72 -2.88 -13.19
N SER A 55 2.63 -2.96 -14.15
CA SER A 55 3.76 -3.89 -14.07
C SER A 55 5.06 -3.14 -14.33
N GLY A 56 6.08 -3.47 -13.51
CA GLY A 56 7.40 -2.89 -13.64
C GLY A 56 7.57 -1.61 -12.84
N ARG A 57 8.81 -1.37 -12.42
CA ARG A 57 9.10 -0.23 -11.54
C ARG A 57 8.72 1.10 -12.19
N GLY A 58 8.97 1.24 -13.50
CA GLY A 58 8.66 2.51 -14.16
C GLY A 58 7.20 2.87 -14.05
N GLU A 59 6.32 1.93 -14.41
CA GLU A 59 4.89 2.17 -14.35
C GLU A 59 4.40 2.37 -12.91
N VAL A 60 4.86 1.51 -12.01
CA VAL A 60 4.40 1.55 -10.63
C VAL A 60 4.81 2.85 -9.96
N LEU A 61 6.08 3.22 -10.08
CA LEU A 61 6.56 4.44 -9.41
C LEU A 61 5.96 5.68 -10.04
N ARG A 62 5.75 5.68 -11.36
CA ARG A 62 5.10 6.83 -12.01
C ARG A 62 3.68 7.02 -11.48
N SER A 63 2.97 5.92 -11.24
CA SER A 63 1.62 6.02 -10.71
C SER A 63 1.61 6.64 -9.31
N TYR A 64 2.59 6.29 -8.48
CA TYR A 64 2.67 6.87 -7.15
C TYR A 64 3.05 8.34 -7.19
N ALA A 65 3.94 8.72 -8.11
CA ALA A 65 4.28 10.13 -8.27
C ALA A 65 3.04 10.93 -8.65
N LEU A 66 2.21 10.38 -9.54
CA LEU A 66 0.98 11.04 -9.94
C LEU A 66 0.00 11.14 -8.80
N ILE A 67 -0.17 10.06 -8.04
CA ILE A 67 -1.08 10.06 -6.90
C ILE A 67 -0.63 11.09 -5.87
N MET A 68 0.67 11.12 -5.56
CA MET A 68 1.20 12.07 -4.59
C MET A 68 1.02 13.51 -5.04
N ALA A 69 1.19 13.76 -6.34
CA ALA A 69 1.02 15.11 -6.87
C ALA A 69 -0.43 15.58 -6.78
N ASN A 70 -1.38 14.67 -6.74
CA ASN A 70 -2.79 15.01 -6.72
C ASN A 70 -3.45 14.79 -5.36
N THR A 71 -2.65 14.46 -4.34
CA THR A 71 -3.18 14.19 -3.00
C THR A 71 -2.52 15.14 -2.02
N GLU A 72 -3.30 16.06 -1.47
CA GLU A 72 -2.77 17.03 -0.52
C GLU A 72 -2.65 16.41 0.87
N TYR A 73 -3.55 15.51 1.20
CA TYR A 73 -3.61 14.90 2.52
C TYR A 73 -4.08 13.46 2.39
N ILE A 74 -3.39 12.55 3.05
CA ILE A 74 -3.85 11.16 3.11
C ILE A 74 -3.39 10.54 4.41
N GLN A 75 -4.27 9.76 5.01
CA GLN A 75 -3.97 9.04 6.23
C GLN A 75 -4.57 7.64 6.14
N PHE A 76 -3.79 6.67 6.60
CA PHE A 76 -4.20 5.27 6.60
C PHE A 76 -4.34 4.77 8.03
N PHE A 77 -5.47 4.13 8.32
CA PHE A 77 -5.66 3.42 9.58
C PHE A 77 -5.82 1.96 9.21
N LEU A 78 -4.82 1.14 9.53
CA LEU A 78 -4.84 -0.26 9.15
C LEU A 78 -5.51 -1.11 10.22
N THR A 79 -6.39 -2.00 9.79
CA THR A 79 -7.04 -2.95 10.68
C THR A 79 -6.93 -4.33 10.06
N ASP A 80 -7.16 -5.36 10.89
CA ASP A 80 -7.14 -6.76 10.44
C ASP A 80 -5.84 -7.13 9.75
N VAL A 81 -4.72 -6.66 10.28
CA VAL A 81 -3.41 -6.92 9.68
C VAL A 81 -3.00 -8.35 10.00
N LYS A 82 -2.72 -9.14 8.97
CA LYS A 82 -2.26 -10.52 9.12
C LYS A 82 -1.02 -10.72 8.29
N VAL A 83 -0.01 -11.35 8.90
CA VAL A 83 1.29 -11.55 8.27
C VAL A 83 1.61 -13.03 8.25
N VAL A 84 1.99 -13.53 7.07
CA VAL A 84 2.46 -14.90 6.90
C VAL A 84 3.83 -14.83 6.23
N VAL A 85 4.82 -15.47 6.84
CA VAL A 85 6.18 -15.46 6.29
C VAL A 85 6.57 -16.87 5.89
N LEU A 86 7.04 -17.02 4.65
CA LEU A 86 7.55 -18.27 4.11
C LEU A 86 8.93 -18.00 3.54
N THR A 87 9.97 -18.47 4.22
CA THR A 87 11.36 -18.35 3.81
C THR A 87 11.69 -16.93 3.32
N ASP A 88 11.61 -16.67 2.01
CA ASP A 88 12.01 -15.39 1.42
C ASP A 88 10.84 -14.54 0.94
N THR A 89 9.63 -14.97 1.20
CA THR A 89 8.42 -14.28 0.76
C THR A 89 7.48 -14.10 1.93
N ALA A 90 6.83 -12.96 2.00
CA ALA A 90 5.85 -12.71 3.05
C ALA A 90 4.58 -12.14 2.44
N LEU A 91 3.46 -12.52 3.01
CA LEU A 91 2.14 -12.07 2.59
C LEU A 91 1.53 -11.28 3.73
N VAL A 92 1.09 -10.07 3.44
CA VAL A 92 0.35 -9.26 4.39
C VAL A 92 -1.01 -8.94 3.80
N THR A 93 -2.06 -9.23 4.55
CA THR A 93 -3.39 -8.76 4.19
C THR A 93 -3.85 -7.81 5.28
N CYS A 94 -4.56 -6.77 4.89
CA CYS A 94 -5.08 -5.81 5.85
C CYS A 94 -6.22 -5.03 5.23
N THR A 95 -6.93 -4.30 6.09
CA THR A 95 -7.94 -3.36 5.65
C THR A 95 -7.36 -1.96 5.81
N GLU A 96 -7.44 -1.19 4.73
CA GLU A 96 -6.98 0.20 4.70
C GLU A 96 -8.19 1.08 4.90
N ASN A 97 -8.24 1.76 6.05
CA ASN A 97 -9.25 2.79 6.28
C ASN A 97 -8.59 4.11 5.92
N ILE A 98 -9.00 4.68 4.79
CA ILE A 98 -8.29 5.81 4.18
C ILE A 98 -9.10 7.08 4.32
N LEU A 99 -8.42 8.14 4.75
CA LEU A 99 -8.99 9.49 4.76
C LEU A 99 -8.08 10.34 3.90
N SER A 100 -8.64 10.97 2.87
CA SER A 100 -7.80 11.73 1.95
C SER A 100 -8.50 13.01 1.52
N GLY A 101 -7.68 13.97 1.05
CA GLY A 101 -8.16 15.22 0.49
C GLY A 101 -7.32 15.61 -0.69
N GLY A 102 -7.96 16.16 -1.71
CA GLY A 102 -7.28 16.61 -2.92
C GLY A 102 -6.59 17.93 -2.72
N PRO A 103 -6.16 18.54 -3.82
CA PRO A 103 -5.44 19.81 -3.76
C PRO A 103 -6.26 20.89 -3.07
N ALA A 104 -5.56 21.83 -2.43
CA ALA A 104 -6.20 22.92 -1.74
C ALA A 104 -7.02 23.76 -2.73
N GLN A 105 -8.12 24.32 -2.22
CA GLN A 105 -8.99 25.16 -3.03
C GLN A 105 -8.39 26.55 -3.16
N GLU A 106 -9.00 27.37 -4.02
CA GLU A 106 -8.52 28.74 -4.22
C GLU A 106 -8.50 29.54 -2.93
N SER A 107 -9.39 29.21 -2.00
CA SER A 107 -9.42 29.87 -0.71
C SER A 107 -8.21 29.53 0.16
N GLY A 108 -7.39 28.57 -0.26
CA GLY A 108 -6.28 28.07 0.55
C GLY A 108 -6.69 26.95 1.48
N GLU A 109 -7.93 26.53 1.44
CA GLU A 109 -8.42 25.48 2.31
C GLU A 109 -8.24 24.12 1.64
N LEU A 110 -8.01 23.10 2.47
CA LEU A 110 -7.94 21.75 1.99
C LEU A 110 -9.24 21.37 1.30
N GLY A 111 -9.13 20.62 0.20
CA GLY A 111 -10.33 20.12 -0.46
C GLY A 111 -11.12 19.19 0.45
N PRO A 112 -12.33 18.79 0.03
CA PRO A 112 -13.15 17.92 0.86
C PRO A 112 -12.44 16.64 1.20
N LEU A 113 -12.61 16.18 2.44
CA LEU A 113 -12.04 14.91 2.86
C LEU A 113 -12.97 13.78 2.48
N VAL A 114 -12.37 12.71 1.98
CA VAL A 114 -13.11 11.54 1.51
C VAL A 114 -12.62 10.32 2.27
N GLY A 115 -13.56 9.53 2.79
CA GLY A 115 -13.23 8.26 3.41
C GLY A 115 -13.38 7.14 2.42
N GLN A 116 -12.49 6.14 2.50
CA GLN A 116 -12.54 5.01 1.60
C GLN A 116 -12.10 3.77 2.36
N LEU A 117 -12.77 2.66 2.09
CA LEU A 117 -12.43 1.38 2.69
C LEU A 117 -11.89 0.45 1.61
N VAL A 118 -10.69 -0.08 1.84
CA VAL A 118 -9.99 -0.88 0.86
C VAL A 118 -9.43 -2.12 1.56
N VAL A 119 -9.53 -3.28 0.91
CA VAL A 119 -8.81 -4.46 1.39
C VAL A 119 -7.56 -4.59 0.53
N ALA A 120 -6.44 -4.86 1.20
CA ALA A 120 -5.15 -4.86 0.53
C ALA A 120 -4.41 -6.17 0.74
N THR A 121 -3.69 -6.58 -0.29
CA THR A 121 -2.77 -7.70 -0.24
C THR A 121 -1.40 -7.18 -0.65
N ASN A 122 -0.43 -7.32 0.24
CA ASN A 122 0.93 -6.86 0.01
C ASN A 122 1.87 -8.04 0.10
N VAL A 123 2.68 -8.24 -0.93
CA VAL A 123 3.65 -9.33 -0.96
C VAL A 123 5.04 -8.75 -0.90
N PHE A 124 5.81 -9.23 0.07
CA PHE A 124 7.17 -8.76 0.30
C PHE A 124 8.17 -9.86 -0.04
N ARG A 125 9.36 -9.45 -0.42
CA ARG A 125 10.45 -10.36 -0.72
C ARG A 125 11.66 -9.99 0.12
N ARG A 126 12.35 -11.01 0.67
CA ARG A 126 13.54 -10.78 1.46
C ARG A 126 14.71 -10.44 0.54
N THR A 127 15.43 -9.39 0.87
CA THR A 127 16.65 -9.01 0.15
C THR A 127 17.76 -8.81 1.15
N SER A 128 18.98 -8.55 0.65
CA SER A 128 20.11 -8.27 1.52
C SER A 128 19.90 -7.00 2.34
N GLU A 129 18.98 -6.15 1.93
CA GLU A 129 18.69 -4.90 2.62
C GLU A 129 17.36 -4.92 3.35
N GLY A 130 16.81 -6.11 3.57
CA GLY A 130 15.56 -6.27 4.28
C GLY A 130 14.42 -6.64 3.34
N TRP A 131 13.23 -6.52 3.88
CA TRP A 131 12.03 -6.90 3.12
C TRP A 131 11.60 -5.76 2.21
N LYS A 132 11.38 -6.07 0.93
CA LYS A 132 10.97 -5.09 -0.07
C LYS A 132 9.65 -5.50 -0.67
N LEU A 133 8.84 -4.53 -1.04
CA LEU A 133 7.50 -4.78 -1.57
C LEU A 133 7.62 -5.29 -3.00
N TRP A 134 7.01 -6.44 -3.27
CA TRP A 134 7.03 -7.09 -4.58
C TRP A 134 5.72 -6.82 -5.31
N SER A 135 4.60 -6.83 -4.57
CA SER A 135 3.30 -6.59 -5.16
C SER A 135 2.37 -5.94 -4.14
N HIS A 136 1.59 -5.01 -4.61
CA HIS A 136 0.54 -4.38 -3.81
C HIS A 136 -0.74 -4.41 -4.61
N HIS A 137 -1.82 -4.87 -3.98
CA HIS A 137 -3.12 -4.91 -4.63
C HIS A 137 -4.16 -4.39 -3.66
N GLY A 138 -4.77 -3.26 -4.00
CA GLY A 138 -5.87 -2.69 -3.22
C GLY A 138 -7.16 -2.84 -3.96
N SER A 139 -8.21 -3.23 -3.23
CA SER A 139 -9.52 -3.44 -3.82
C SER A 139 -10.55 -2.72 -2.97
N PRO A 140 -11.38 -1.86 -3.55
CA PRO A 140 -12.37 -1.15 -2.75
C PRO A 140 -13.44 -2.09 -2.23
N VAL A 141 -13.91 -1.82 -1.02
CA VAL A 141 -15.06 -2.53 -0.49
C VAL A 141 -16.28 -1.77 -1.00
N LEU A 142 -16.97 -2.36 -1.97
CA LEU A 142 -18.01 -1.64 -2.69
C LEU A 142 -19.32 -1.59 -1.98
N ALA A 143 -19.66 -2.60 -1.21
CA ALA A 143 -20.98 -2.65 -0.61
C ALA A 143 -20.90 -3.19 0.78
N GLU A 144 -21.72 -2.62 1.61
CA GLU A 144 -22.11 -3.20 2.87
C GLU A 144 -23.16 -4.17 2.50
N THR A 145 -22.86 -5.23 2.28
CA THR A 145 -23.88 -6.11 1.84
C THR A 145 -24.81 -6.46 2.95
N GLY A 146 -24.93 -6.11 2.79
CA GLY A 146 -25.48 -6.31 3.47
C GLY A 146 -25.90 -6.55 3.95
N ASP A 147 -25.59 -6.42 3.77
CA ASP A 147 -25.84 -6.54 4.28
C ASP A 147 -26.54 -6.83 4.29
N ASP A 148 -26.44 -6.85 3.93
CA ASP A 148 -26.95 -7.07 3.93
C ASP A 148 -27.46 -7.65 4.05
N GLU A 149 -27.21 -7.68 3.81
CA GLU A 149 -27.56 -8.19 4.03
C GLU A 149 -27.97 -8.67 4.31
N GLY A 150 -27.95 -8.71 4.19
CA GLY A 150 -28.19 -9.17 4.55
C GLY A 150 -28.55 -9.61 4.37
N SER A 151 -28.65 -9.57 4.21
CA SER A 151 -28.96 -9.92 4.14
C SER A 151 -29.17 -10.57 3.83
N GLU A 152 -29.15 -10.69 3.41
CA GLU A 152 -29.27 -11.22 3.29
C GLU A 152 -29.28 -11.71 3.37
N GLY A 153 -29.10 -11.62 3.18
CA GLY A 153 -29.26 -12.16 3.62
C GLY A 153 -29.26 -12.42 3.64
#